data_4c953ad24d33ba9f94b7c7c5e4c9ad40
#
_entry.id   4c953ad24d33ba9f94b7c7c5e4c9ad40
#
_cell.length_a   1.000
_cell.length_b   1.000
_cell.length_c   1.000
_cell.angle_alpha   90.00
_cell.angle_beta   90.00
_cell.angle_gamma   90.00
#
_symmetry.space_group_name_H-M   'P 1'
#
loop_
_entity.id
_entity.type
_entity.pdbx_description
1 polymer ?
#
loop_
_entity_poly.entity_id
_entity_poly.type
_entity_poly.pdbx_seq_one_letter_code
_entity_poly.pdbx_strand_id
1 'polypeptide(L)'
;VLPNQVDVSTWLTKNIKLNTPIMTAAMDTVTTADMAIAIAREGGIGVIHKNMSIEQQVEEVDRVKRSENGVIVDPFHLSPEHFVFDADELMSKYRISGVPICEKGKLVGIITNRDLRFLSDYNMKIKEVMTKENLITTHNPDLQTASDILLQNKIEKLPVVDAGGRLIGLLTYKDI
;
A
#
# COMPACT_ATOMS: atom_id res chain seq x y z
N VAL A 1 4.22 -38.24 9.50
CA VAL A 1 4.00 -36.78 9.72
C VAL A 1 3.74 -36.16 8.37
N LEU A 2 2.62 -35.49 8.22
CA LEU A 2 2.27 -34.78 6.99
C LEU A 2 2.86 -33.35 7.04
N PRO A 3 3.20 -32.75 5.89
CA PRO A 3 3.76 -31.38 5.86
C PRO A 3 2.92 -30.33 6.59
N ASN A 4 1.59 -30.44 6.53
CA ASN A 4 0.65 -29.55 7.20
C ASN A 4 0.56 -29.73 8.73
N GLN A 5 1.25 -30.74 9.29
CA GLN A 5 1.33 -31.02 10.73
C GLN A 5 2.64 -30.53 11.35
N VAL A 6 3.53 -29.93 10.55
CA VAL A 6 4.84 -29.47 10.99
C VAL A 6 4.81 -27.96 11.21
N ASP A 7 5.17 -27.52 12.42
CA ASP A 7 5.48 -26.11 12.71
C ASP A 7 6.96 -25.84 12.38
N VAL A 8 7.20 -25.00 11.40
CA VAL A 8 8.55 -24.59 10.96
C VAL A 8 8.95 -23.22 11.52
N SER A 9 8.11 -22.63 12.35
CA SER A 9 8.39 -21.29 12.94
C SER A 9 9.66 -21.30 13.77
N THR A 10 10.39 -20.21 13.76
CA THR A 10 11.65 -20.04 14.50
C THR A 10 11.85 -18.62 14.99
N TRP A 11 12.74 -18.45 15.97
CA TRP A 11 13.14 -17.14 16.46
C TRP A 11 14.40 -16.65 15.73
N LEU A 12 14.27 -15.56 14.99
CA LEU A 12 15.42 -14.87 14.40
C LEU A 12 16.20 -14.06 15.45
N THR A 13 15.46 -13.41 16.35
CA THR A 13 16.00 -12.68 17.50
C THR A 13 15.11 -12.91 18.71
N LYS A 14 15.48 -12.36 19.88
CA LYS A 14 14.64 -12.44 21.08
C LYS A 14 13.22 -11.87 20.89
N ASN A 15 13.04 -10.96 19.92
CA ASN A 15 11.79 -10.23 19.72
C ASN A 15 11.17 -10.45 18.34
N ILE A 16 11.85 -11.19 17.44
CA ILE A 16 11.37 -11.43 16.07
C ILE A 16 11.22 -12.92 15.85
N LYS A 17 10.00 -13.36 15.68
CA LYS A 17 9.65 -14.73 15.31
C LYS A 17 9.30 -14.77 13.82
N LEU A 18 9.82 -15.77 13.11
CA LEU A 18 9.46 -16.05 11.72
C LEU A 18 8.49 -17.23 11.67
N ASN A 19 7.44 -17.14 10.89
CA ASN A 19 6.53 -18.26 10.62
C ASN A 19 7.14 -19.24 9.62
N THR A 20 7.90 -18.71 8.66
CA THR A 20 8.69 -19.47 7.69
C THR A 20 10.17 -19.12 7.90
N PRO A 21 11.08 -20.12 8.11
CA PRO A 21 12.47 -19.85 8.47
C PRO A 21 13.32 -19.50 7.24
N ILE A 22 12.89 -18.51 6.49
CA ILE A 22 13.57 -18.02 5.29
C ILE A 22 13.88 -16.54 5.43
N MET A 23 15.11 -16.17 5.10
CA MET A 23 15.60 -14.80 5.07
C MET A 23 16.28 -14.53 3.72
N THR A 24 15.97 -13.41 3.08
CA THR A 24 16.63 -13.02 1.84
C THR A 24 17.94 -12.30 2.12
N ALA A 25 18.93 -12.51 1.23
CA ALA A 25 20.25 -11.91 1.36
C ALA A 25 20.23 -10.40 1.13
N ALA A 26 21.05 -9.66 1.89
CA ALA A 26 21.24 -8.21 1.77
C ALA A 26 22.13 -7.86 0.55
N MET A 27 21.69 -8.21 -0.64
CA MET A 27 22.39 -8.00 -1.91
C MET A 27 21.54 -7.10 -2.82
N ASP A 28 22.19 -6.20 -3.56
CA ASP A 28 21.55 -5.20 -4.43
C ASP A 28 20.73 -5.82 -5.57
N THR A 29 21.11 -6.99 -6.04
CA THR A 29 20.39 -7.75 -7.07
C THR A 29 19.35 -8.72 -6.51
N VAL A 30 19.18 -8.81 -5.20
CA VAL A 30 18.31 -9.79 -4.53
C VAL A 30 17.21 -9.13 -3.73
N THR A 31 17.54 -8.27 -2.77
CA THR A 31 16.56 -7.76 -1.80
C THR A 31 16.39 -6.25 -1.90
N THR A 32 15.39 -5.86 -2.68
CA THR A 32 14.75 -4.54 -2.65
C THR A 32 13.46 -4.61 -1.81
N ALA A 33 12.72 -3.51 -1.70
CA ALA A 33 11.43 -3.49 -1.01
C ALA A 33 10.45 -4.53 -1.56
N ASP A 34 10.39 -4.73 -2.89
CA ASP A 34 9.46 -5.69 -3.50
C ASP A 34 9.74 -7.13 -3.03
N MET A 35 11.00 -7.56 -2.99
CA MET A 35 11.38 -8.88 -2.48
C MET A 35 11.14 -8.97 -0.96
N ALA A 36 11.46 -7.91 -0.21
CA ALA A 36 11.24 -7.90 1.24
C ALA A 36 9.75 -8.01 1.59
N ILE A 37 8.87 -7.35 0.83
CA ILE A 37 7.41 -7.46 0.98
C ILE A 37 6.95 -8.88 0.63
N ALA A 38 7.40 -9.42 -0.50
CA ALA A 38 7.00 -10.75 -0.93
C ALA A 38 7.36 -11.83 0.10
N ILE A 39 8.59 -11.84 0.59
CA ILE A 39 9.04 -12.84 1.57
C ILE A 39 8.37 -12.65 2.95
N ALA A 40 8.06 -11.40 3.34
CA ALA A 40 7.35 -11.13 4.58
C ALA A 40 5.91 -11.68 4.55
N ARG A 41 5.22 -11.59 3.42
CA ARG A 41 3.88 -12.18 3.22
C ARG A 41 3.89 -13.71 3.36
N GLU A 42 4.99 -14.36 3.02
CA GLU A 42 5.17 -15.82 3.20
C GLU A 42 5.66 -16.18 4.61
N GLY A 43 5.76 -15.21 5.52
CA GLY A 43 6.16 -15.43 6.92
C GLY A 43 7.67 -15.43 7.17
N GLY A 44 8.47 -15.08 6.17
CA GLY A 44 9.91 -14.88 6.27
C GLY A 44 10.29 -13.43 6.54
N ILE A 45 11.55 -13.05 6.24
CA ILE A 45 12.05 -11.68 6.40
C ILE A 45 13.00 -11.30 5.27
N GLY A 46 12.88 -10.06 4.78
CA GLY A 46 13.82 -9.46 3.84
C GLY A 46 14.83 -8.55 4.54
N VAL A 47 16.09 -8.61 4.12
CA VAL A 47 17.13 -7.69 4.59
C VAL A 47 17.51 -6.77 3.43
N ILE A 48 17.11 -5.50 3.53
CA ILE A 48 17.41 -4.47 2.51
C ILE A 48 18.92 -4.26 2.45
N HIS A 49 19.47 -4.25 1.24
CA HIS A 49 20.90 -4.05 1.02
C HIS A 49 21.33 -2.60 1.29
N LYS A 50 22.63 -2.41 1.50
CA LYS A 50 23.22 -1.09 1.80
C LYS A 50 23.87 -0.39 0.58
N ASN A 51 23.88 -1.01 -0.60
CA ASN A 51 24.51 -0.45 -1.81
C ASN A 51 23.60 0.60 -2.47
N MET A 52 23.27 1.64 -1.71
CA MET A 52 22.44 2.78 -2.11
C MET A 52 22.69 3.95 -1.16
N SER A 53 22.17 5.13 -1.46
CA SER A 53 22.24 6.26 -0.52
C SER A 53 21.36 6.00 0.71
N ILE A 54 21.58 6.74 1.79
CA ILE A 54 20.79 6.66 3.01
C ILE A 54 19.33 6.96 2.71
N GLU A 55 19.06 7.98 1.90
CA GLU A 55 17.73 8.41 1.49
C GLU A 55 17.00 7.30 0.72
N GLN A 56 17.69 6.66 -0.22
CA GLN A 56 17.15 5.53 -0.98
C GLN A 56 16.85 4.33 -0.07
N GLN A 57 17.73 4.02 0.89
CA GLN A 57 17.47 2.92 1.82
C GLN A 57 16.29 3.22 2.74
N VAL A 58 16.12 4.46 3.17
CA VAL A 58 14.94 4.90 3.93
C VAL A 58 13.67 4.72 3.11
N GLU A 59 13.68 5.13 1.82
CA GLU A 59 12.53 4.93 0.91
C GLU A 59 12.18 3.44 0.77
N GLU A 60 13.17 2.57 0.58
CA GLU A 60 12.93 1.11 0.48
C GLU A 60 12.33 0.53 1.76
N VAL A 61 12.88 0.90 2.93
CA VAL A 61 12.33 0.44 4.23
C VAL A 61 10.92 0.99 4.46
N ASP A 62 10.68 2.26 4.13
CA ASP A 62 9.36 2.87 4.26
C ASP A 62 8.31 2.16 3.41
N ARG A 63 8.64 1.79 2.16
CA ARG A 63 7.78 0.97 1.30
C ARG A 63 7.40 -0.37 1.96
N VAL A 64 8.37 -1.06 2.57
CA VAL A 64 8.11 -2.32 3.28
C VAL A 64 7.19 -2.08 4.46
N LYS A 65 7.47 -1.06 5.27
CA LYS A 65 6.66 -0.72 6.45
C LYS A 65 5.22 -0.32 6.12
N ARG A 66 5.04 0.40 5.01
CA ARG A 66 3.69 0.76 4.51
C ARG A 66 2.89 -0.43 4.01
N SER A 67 3.54 -1.55 3.67
CA SER A 67 2.88 -2.77 3.20
C SER A 67 2.54 -3.76 4.31
N GLU A 68 2.76 -3.41 5.58
CA GLU A 68 2.46 -4.30 6.71
C GLU A 68 0.96 -4.63 6.79
N ASN A 69 0.66 -5.92 7.00
CA ASN A 69 -0.69 -6.47 7.22
C ASN A 69 -1.72 -6.20 6.09
N GLY A 70 -1.29 -6.06 4.84
CA GLY A 70 -2.20 -5.75 3.74
C GLY A 70 -2.77 -4.33 3.78
N VAL A 71 -2.49 -3.56 4.82
CA VAL A 71 -2.86 -2.15 4.95
C VAL A 71 -1.64 -1.29 4.70
N ILE A 72 -1.71 -0.43 3.69
CA ILE A 72 -0.71 0.60 3.47
C ILE A 72 -0.95 1.69 4.52
N VAL A 73 -0.10 1.75 5.55
CA VAL A 73 -0.18 2.77 6.61
C VAL A 73 0.36 4.09 6.07
N ASP A 74 -0.32 5.20 6.39
CA ASP A 74 0.04 6.54 5.90
C ASP A 74 0.24 6.58 4.38
N PRO A 75 -0.80 6.26 3.58
CA PRO A 75 -0.68 6.16 2.14
C PRO A 75 -0.38 7.52 1.51
N PHE A 76 0.32 7.51 0.38
CA PHE A 76 0.46 8.72 -0.44
C PHE A 76 -0.92 9.31 -0.72
N HIS A 77 -1.05 10.61 -0.54
CA HIS A 77 -2.27 11.34 -0.83
C HIS A 77 -1.96 12.70 -1.46
N LEU A 78 -2.90 13.23 -2.22
CA LEU A 78 -2.80 14.55 -2.83
C LEU A 78 -3.97 15.43 -2.37
N SER A 79 -3.85 16.73 -2.61
CA SER A 79 -4.93 17.69 -2.37
C SER A 79 -5.84 17.81 -3.62
N PRO A 80 -7.12 18.17 -3.46
CA PRO A 80 -8.01 18.48 -4.59
C PRO A 80 -7.49 19.57 -5.53
N GLU A 81 -6.60 20.44 -5.03
CA GLU A 81 -6.02 21.55 -5.77
C GLU A 81 -4.78 21.18 -6.59
N HIS A 82 -4.24 19.98 -6.41
CA HIS A 82 -3.19 19.44 -7.29
C HIS A 82 -3.76 19.17 -8.70
N PHE A 83 -2.87 19.03 -9.67
CA PHE A 83 -3.25 18.71 -11.03
C PHE A 83 -3.29 17.18 -11.24
N VAL A 84 -4.03 16.75 -12.25
CA VAL A 84 -4.08 15.34 -12.66
C VAL A 84 -2.69 14.82 -13.02
N PHE A 85 -1.83 15.66 -13.60
CA PHE A 85 -0.43 15.36 -13.88
C PHE A 85 0.33 14.92 -12.61
N ASP A 86 0.14 15.60 -11.48
CA ASP A 86 0.80 15.24 -10.22
C ASP A 86 0.40 13.84 -9.75
N ALA A 87 -0.86 13.46 -9.96
CA ALA A 87 -1.35 12.12 -9.63
C ALA A 87 -0.78 11.05 -10.57
N ASP A 88 -0.69 11.33 -11.87
CA ASP A 88 -0.10 10.42 -12.86
C ASP A 88 1.39 10.19 -12.60
N GLU A 89 2.14 11.26 -12.31
CA GLU A 89 3.56 11.18 -11.95
C GLU A 89 3.76 10.33 -10.68
N LEU A 90 2.95 10.58 -9.64
CA LEU A 90 3.01 9.82 -8.39
C LEU A 90 2.69 8.34 -8.60
N MET A 91 1.63 8.04 -9.38
CA MET A 91 1.25 6.66 -9.69
C MET A 91 2.32 5.95 -10.51
N SER A 92 2.94 6.62 -11.47
CA SER A 92 4.01 6.08 -12.30
C SER A 92 5.28 5.82 -11.50
N LYS A 93 5.71 6.79 -10.69
CA LYS A 93 6.93 6.71 -9.86
C LYS A 93 6.86 5.56 -8.86
N TYR A 94 5.74 5.40 -8.18
CA TYR A 94 5.58 4.39 -7.11
C TYR A 94 4.85 3.13 -7.56
N ARG A 95 4.52 3.00 -8.85
CA ARG A 95 3.79 1.86 -9.45
C ARG A 95 2.48 1.54 -8.73
N ILE A 96 1.78 2.58 -8.29
CA ILE A 96 0.47 2.49 -7.67
C ILE A 96 -0.62 2.86 -8.66
N SER A 97 -1.81 2.30 -8.51
CA SER A 97 -2.93 2.46 -9.47
C SER A 97 -4.02 3.41 -8.98
N GLY A 98 -3.75 4.16 -7.92
CA GLY A 98 -4.67 5.20 -7.42
C GLY A 98 -4.17 5.84 -6.15
N VAL A 99 -4.64 7.05 -5.93
CA VAL A 99 -4.19 7.96 -4.87
C VAL A 99 -5.42 8.53 -4.14
N PRO A 100 -5.52 8.36 -2.81
CA PRO A 100 -6.50 9.07 -1.99
C PRO A 100 -6.30 10.58 -2.07
N ILE A 101 -7.39 11.32 -2.05
CA ILE A 101 -7.37 12.78 -2.10
C ILE A 101 -7.86 13.30 -0.75
N CYS A 102 -7.03 14.12 -0.12
CA CYS A 102 -7.29 14.66 1.20
C CYS A 102 -7.31 16.19 1.21
N GLU A 103 -8.20 16.74 2.00
CA GLU A 103 -8.22 18.17 2.33
C GLU A 103 -8.13 18.34 3.85
N LYS A 104 -7.09 19.08 4.30
CA LYS A 104 -6.81 19.26 5.74
C LYS A 104 -6.75 17.93 6.51
N GLY A 105 -6.19 16.90 5.88
CA GLY A 105 -6.04 15.55 6.44
C GLY A 105 -7.29 14.67 6.37
N LYS A 106 -8.44 15.19 5.95
CA LYS A 106 -9.66 14.41 5.75
C LYS A 106 -9.73 13.87 4.32
N LEU A 107 -10.16 12.64 4.18
CA LEU A 107 -10.41 12.03 2.88
C LEU A 107 -11.63 12.70 2.22
N VAL A 108 -11.46 13.21 0.99
CA VAL A 108 -12.51 13.87 0.21
C VAL A 108 -12.74 13.22 -1.16
N GLY A 109 -11.89 12.30 -1.57
CA GLY A 109 -12.03 11.60 -2.83
C GLY A 109 -10.91 10.58 -3.06
N ILE A 110 -10.96 9.96 -4.22
CA ILE A 110 -9.91 9.08 -4.73
C ILE A 110 -9.77 9.29 -6.24
N ILE A 111 -8.54 9.23 -6.74
CA ILE A 111 -8.26 9.22 -8.18
C ILE A 111 -7.50 7.94 -8.52
N THR A 112 -7.86 7.29 -9.62
CA THR A 112 -7.31 6.00 -10.03
C THR A 112 -6.91 6.02 -11.51
N ASN A 113 -6.12 5.03 -11.95
CA ASN A 113 -5.79 4.86 -13.37
C ASN A 113 -7.03 4.75 -14.27
N ARG A 114 -8.17 4.30 -13.73
CA ARG A 114 -9.43 4.23 -14.47
C ARG A 114 -9.94 5.63 -14.79
N ASP A 115 -9.82 6.56 -13.85
CA ASP A 115 -10.25 7.95 -14.03
C ASP A 115 -9.34 8.67 -15.04
N LEU A 116 -8.03 8.34 -15.06
CA LEU A 116 -7.06 8.93 -15.99
C LEU A 116 -7.19 8.43 -17.43
N ARG A 117 -7.65 7.19 -17.62
CA ARG A 117 -7.63 6.49 -18.94
C ARG A 117 -8.31 7.26 -20.06
N PHE A 118 -9.32 8.04 -19.75
CA PHE A 118 -10.14 8.74 -20.75
C PHE A 118 -9.89 10.26 -20.79
N LEU A 119 -8.88 10.74 -20.06
CA LEU A 119 -8.54 12.15 -20.03
C LEU A 119 -7.59 12.49 -21.18
N SER A 120 -7.88 13.58 -21.85
CA SER A 120 -7.01 14.17 -22.86
C SER A 120 -6.17 15.34 -22.35
N ASP A 121 -6.54 15.92 -21.20
CA ASP A 121 -5.85 17.05 -20.58
C ASP A 121 -5.53 16.74 -19.12
N TYR A 122 -4.25 16.69 -18.79
CA TYR A 122 -3.74 16.45 -17.42
C TYR A 122 -3.48 17.75 -16.64
N ASN A 123 -3.72 18.94 -17.25
CA ASN A 123 -3.65 20.21 -16.57
C ASN A 123 -4.95 20.58 -15.81
N MET A 124 -5.91 19.66 -15.77
CA MET A 124 -7.11 19.80 -14.95
C MET A 124 -6.79 19.61 -13.47
N LYS A 125 -7.60 20.25 -12.61
CA LYS A 125 -7.52 20.02 -11.16
C LYS A 125 -8.09 18.65 -10.80
N ILE A 126 -7.46 17.96 -9.83
CA ILE A 126 -7.92 16.65 -9.35
C ILE A 126 -9.37 16.68 -8.90
N LYS A 127 -9.83 17.76 -8.26
CA LYS A 127 -11.22 17.94 -7.83
C LYS A 127 -12.29 17.85 -8.94
N GLU A 128 -11.89 18.03 -10.19
CA GLU A 128 -12.79 17.97 -11.36
C GLU A 128 -12.97 16.54 -11.86
N VAL A 129 -12.02 15.62 -11.53
CA VAL A 129 -11.94 14.28 -12.08
C VAL A 129 -12.11 13.19 -11.01
N MET A 130 -11.67 13.47 -9.77
CA MET A 130 -11.70 12.47 -8.69
C MET A 130 -13.09 11.92 -8.41
N THR A 131 -13.19 10.68 -8.01
CA THR A 131 -14.41 10.09 -7.45
C THR A 131 -14.67 10.67 -6.06
N LYS A 132 -15.81 11.37 -5.89
CA LYS A 132 -16.26 12.00 -4.63
C LYS A 132 -17.50 11.33 -4.08
N GLU A 133 -18.44 11.01 -4.96
CA GLU A 133 -19.72 10.40 -4.61
C GLU A 133 -19.56 8.92 -4.37
N ASN A 134 -20.30 8.38 -3.40
CA ASN A 134 -20.24 6.96 -3.02
C ASN A 134 -18.82 6.47 -2.67
N LEU A 135 -18.02 7.33 -2.06
CA LEU A 135 -16.69 6.96 -1.60
C LEU A 135 -16.81 5.94 -0.47
N ILE A 136 -16.41 4.70 -0.76
CA ILE A 136 -16.49 3.61 0.21
C ILE A 136 -15.22 3.62 1.05
N THR A 137 -15.39 3.61 2.37
CA THR A 137 -14.31 3.62 3.35
C THR A 137 -14.57 2.60 4.43
N THR A 138 -13.54 2.25 5.19
CA THR A 138 -13.68 1.42 6.41
C THR A 138 -12.98 2.09 7.58
N HIS A 139 -13.45 1.79 8.79
CA HIS A 139 -12.80 2.19 10.05
C HIS A 139 -11.99 1.05 10.66
N ASN A 140 -12.26 -0.18 10.23
CA ASN A 140 -11.57 -1.36 10.72
C ASN A 140 -10.80 -2.04 9.58
N PRO A 141 -9.47 -2.17 9.68
CA PRO A 141 -8.64 -2.80 8.67
C PRO A 141 -8.60 -4.34 8.76
N ASP A 142 -9.65 -5.00 9.27
CA ASP A 142 -9.75 -6.46 9.20
C ASP A 142 -9.81 -6.92 7.74
N LEU A 143 -8.86 -7.78 7.35
CA LEU A 143 -8.66 -8.20 5.96
C LEU A 143 -9.88 -8.93 5.38
N GLN A 144 -10.57 -9.76 6.17
CA GLN A 144 -11.74 -10.48 5.69
C GLN A 144 -12.89 -9.51 5.38
N THR A 145 -13.18 -8.62 6.30
CA THR A 145 -14.19 -7.57 6.12
C THR A 145 -13.84 -6.65 4.95
N ALA A 146 -12.56 -6.29 4.81
CA ALA A 146 -12.09 -5.47 3.70
C ALA A 146 -12.26 -6.17 2.35
N SER A 147 -11.93 -7.47 2.27
CA SER A 147 -12.13 -8.29 1.07
C SER A 147 -13.60 -8.31 0.65
N ASP A 148 -14.51 -8.53 1.59
CA ASP A 148 -15.95 -8.55 1.33
C ASP A 148 -16.44 -7.19 0.80
N ILE A 149 -15.99 -6.08 1.40
CA ILE A 149 -16.33 -4.72 0.94
C ILE A 149 -15.82 -4.47 -0.48
N LEU A 150 -14.56 -4.81 -0.77
CA LEU A 150 -13.96 -4.63 -2.10
C LEU A 150 -14.72 -5.42 -3.17
N LEU A 151 -15.05 -6.70 -2.89
CA LEU A 151 -15.77 -7.58 -3.81
C LEU A 151 -17.22 -7.12 -4.03
N GLN A 152 -17.97 -6.83 -2.98
CA GLN A 152 -19.37 -6.41 -3.05
C GLN A 152 -19.53 -5.11 -3.84
N ASN A 153 -18.59 -4.18 -3.66
CA ASN A 153 -18.64 -2.86 -4.30
C ASN A 153 -17.86 -2.79 -5.62
N LYS A 154 -17.18 -3.89 -6.02
CA LYS A 154 -16.36 -3.97 -7.25
C LYS A 154 -15.31 -2.86 -7.33
N ILE A 155 -14.69 -2.56 -6.21
CA ILE A 155 -13.61 -1.58 -6.11
C ILE A 155 -12.28 -2.28 -5.83
N GLU A 156 -11.18 -1.66 -6.23
CA GLU A 156 -9.83 -2.21 -6.05
C GLU A 156 -9.10 -1.60 -4.86
N LYS A 157 -9.63 -0.51 -4.31
CA LYS A 157 -9.00 0.27 -3.25
C LYS A 157 -10.05 0.66 -2.21
N LEU A 158 -9.69 0.46 -0.96
CA LEU A 158 -10.53 0.77 0.19
C LEU A 158 -9.75 1.66 1.16
N PRO A 159 -10.00 2.97 1.18
CA PRO A 159 -9.39 3.85 2.16
C PRO A 159 -9.86 3.50 3.58
N VAL A 160 -8.90 3.49 4.51
CA VAL A 160 -9.14 3.35 5.94
C VAL A 160 -9.10 4.73 6.58
N VAL A 161 -10.16 5.08 7.29
CA VAL A 161 -10.29 6.40 7.93
C VAL A 161 -10.57 6.25 9.42
N ASP A 162 -10.16 7.24 10.21
CA ASP A 162 -10.53 7.34 11.62
C ASP A 162 -11.98 7.86 11.80
N ALA A 163 -12.45 7.94 13.04
CA ALA A 163 -13.77 8.45 13.38
C ALA A 163 -14.00 9.93 12.95
N GLY A 164 -12.93 10.68 12.69
CA GLY A 164 -12.96 12.06 12.19
C GLY A 164 -12.94 12.16 10.67
N GLY A 165 -12.87 11.02 9.95
CA GLY A 165 -12.75 10.95 8.50
C GLY A 165 -11.33 11.22 7.99
N ARG A 166 -10.31 11.16 8.85
CA ARG A 166 -8.91 11.31 8.44
C ARG A 166 -8.39 10.01 7.85
N LEU A 167 -7.65 10.13 6.77
CA LEU A 167 -7.00 8.99 6.14
C LEU A 167 -5.90 8.43 7.05
N ILE A 168 -6.00 7.14 7.41
CA ILE A 168 -5.00 6.44 8.22
C ILE A 168 -4.40 5.23 7.50
N GLY A 169 -5.02 4.77 6.42
CA GLY A 169 -4.53 3.64 5.65
C GLY A 169 -5.23 3.46 4.31
N LEU A 170 -4.71 2.54 3.52
CA LEU A 170 -5.29 2.12 2.24
C LEU A 170 -5.15 0.61 2.09
N LEU A 171 -6.23 -0.07 1.82
CA LEU A 171 -6.26 -1.48 1.44
C LEU A 171 -6.42 -1.59 -0.06
N THR A 172 -5.71 -2.52 -0.69
CA THR A 172 -5.91 -2.80 -2.11
C THR A 172 -6.22 -4.28 -2.33
N TYR A 173 -6.97 -4.58 -3.40
CA TYR A 173 -7.33 -5.96 -3.76
C TYR A 173 -6.10 -6.87 -3.97
N LYS A 174 -4.94 -6.28 -4.31
CA LYS A 174 -3.70 -7.03 -4.50
C LYS A 174 -3.02 -7.41 -3.18
N ASP A 175 -3.41 -6.78 -2.09
CA ASP A 175 -2.81 -6.95 -0.76
C ASP A 175 -3.62 -7.93 0.12
N ILE A 176 -4.78 -8.36 -0.36
CA ILE A 176 -5.68 -9.35 0.21
C ILE A 176 -5.57 -10.66 -0.55
#